data_a26406353970ad84995e6fb092868a85
#
_entry.id   a26406353970ad84995e6fb092868a85
#
_cell.length_a   1.000
_cell.length_b   1.000
_cell.length_c   1.000
_cell.angle_alpha   90.00
_cell.angle_beta   90.00
_cell.angle_gamma   90.00
#
_symmetry.space_group_name_H-M   'P 1'
#
loop_
_entity.id
_entity.type
_entity.pdbx_description
1 polymer ?
#
loop_
_entity_poly.entity_id
_entity_poly.type
_entity_poly.pdbx_seq_one_letter_code
_entity_poly.pdbx_strand_id
1 'polypeptide(L)'
;MEMHFASVWETISDHIPDEPALICDDDIKTWKEYDERAAKLAFFLDEKSISNDSKVGLYLHNSNEYLEAQFATFKVEGVPINVNYRYVEEELIYLLDNSDSEVVFFQSSYSERIKKIADKLPKIKAFIQVGGTDLLDLKNCYMYEEIISKNPSLKRKTRSEDNIYMLYTGGTTGMPKGVMYKQGAFMNSLLKTAFAMGFDVPESHLDISETVSELSAKNMLSKTIVACPLMHGTGMWLGALVHFFQGEVALLFLNLGLTQSFY
;
A
#
# COMPACT_ATOMS: atom_id res chain seq x y z
N MET A 1 -8.37 -17.14 -12.31
CA MET A 1 -8.34 -16.02 -11.34
C MET A 1 -7.52 -14.95 -12.00
N GLU A 2 -7.99 -13.76 -11.87
CA GLU A 2 -7.40 -12.61 -12.53
C GLU A 2 -6.18 -12.14 -11.75
N MET A 3 -5.17 -11.67 -12.48
CA MET A 3 -3.93 -11.14 -11.91
C MET A 3 -4.20 -9.76 -11.32
N HIS A 4 -4.69 -9.76 -10.07
CA HIS A 4 -5.00 -8.58 -9.27
C HIS A 4 -4.22 -8.63 -7.95
N PHE A 5 -3.59 -7.52 -7.52
CA PHE A 5 -2.73 -7.51 -6.34
C PHE A 5 -3.39 -8.10 -5.10
N ALA A 6 -4.64 -7.69 -4.79
CA ALA A 6 -5.30 -8.24 -3.61
C ALA A 6 -5.55 -9.74 -3.72
N SER A 7 -5.92 -10.25 -4.91
CA SER A 7 -6.17 -11.68 -5.10
C SER A 7 -4.90 -12.52 -4.94
N VAL A 8 -3.78 -12.04 -5.47
CA VAL A 8 -2.48 -12.69 -5.31
C VAL A 8 -2.03 -12.71 -3.85
N TRP A 9 -2.10 -11.59 -3.14
CA TRP A 9 -1.66 -11.51 -1.75
C TRP A 9 -2.57 -12.31 -0.81
N GLU A 10 -3.88 -12.35 -1.06
CA GLU A 10 -4.81 -13.25 -0.37
C GLU A 10 -4.44 -14.73 -0.59
N THR A 11 -4.05 -15.09 -1.81
CA THR A 11 -3.58 -16.44 -2.13
C THR A 11 -2.31 -16.79 -1.36
N ILE A 12 -1.33 -15.91 -1.31
CA ILE A 12 -0.09 -16.11 -0.54
C ILE A 12 -0.41 -16.28 0.95
N SER A 13 -1.27 -15.42 1.49
CA SER A 13 -1.71 -15.52 2.90
C SER A 13 -2.36 -16.86 3.23
N ASP A 14 -3.09 -17.46 2.30
CA ASP A 14 -3.72 -18.78 2.50
C ASP A 14 -2.69 -19.93 2.54
N HIS A 15 -1.57 -19.79 1.84
CA HIS A 15 -0.58 -20.87 1.68
C HIS A 15 0.55 -20.80 2.69
N ILE A 16 0.93 -19.60 3.12
CA ILE A 16 2.01 -19.36 4.10
C ILE A 16 1.57 -18.39 5.22
N PRO A 17 0.43 -18.65 5.90
CA PRO A 17 -0.20 -17.72 6.83
C PRO A 17 0.68 -17.28 7.99
N ASP A 18 1.53 -18.18 8.49
CA ASP A 18 2.34 -17.98 9.69
C ASP A 18 3.74 -17.42 9.38
N GLU A 19 4.10 -17.35 8.09
CA GLU A 19 5.38 -16.74 7.69
C GLU A 19 5.32 -15.21 7.81
N PRO A 20 6.41 -14.56 8.21
CA PRO A 20 6.49 -13.11 8.21
C PRO A 20 6.22 -12.53 6.81
N ALA A 21 5.45 -11.44 6.72
CA ALA A 21 5.23 -10.67 5.49
C ALA A 21 5.89 -9.30 5.58
N LEU A 22 5.72 -8.61 6.69
CA LEU A 22 6.20 -7.24 6.92
C LEU A 22 6.99 -7.19 8.22
N ILE A 23 8.10 -6.46 8.21
CA ILE A 23 8.89 -6.17 9.41
C ILE A 23 9.24 -4.68 9.38
N CYS A 24 8.80 -3.93 10.38
CA CYS A 24 9.15 -2.54 10.57
C CYS A 24 9.66 -2.35 12.01
N ASP A 25 10.95 -2.14 12.15
CA ASP A 25 11.64 -2.16 13.45
C ASP A 25 11.32 -3.48 14.22
N ASP A 26 10.69 -3.40 15.39
CA ASP A 26 10.30 -4.57 16.20
C ASP A 26 8.88 -5.08 15.87
N ASP A 27 8.15 -4.40 14.96
CA ASP A 27 6.78 -4.77 14.61
C ASP A 27 6.76 -5.72 13.40
N ILE A 28 6.47 -6.99 13.68
CA ILE A 28 6.40 -8.06 12.70
C ILE A 28 4.93 -8.39 12.43
N LYS A 29 4.57 -8.48 11.16
CA LYS A 29 3.27 -8.99 10.70
C LYS A 29 3.47 -10.24 9.87
N THR A 30 2.75 -11.30 10.21
CA THR A 30 2.66 -12.49 9.36
C THR A 30 1.77 -12.20 8.14
N TRP A 31 1.80 -13.05 7.12
CA TRP A 31 0.93 -12.94 5.96
C TRP A 31 -0.56 -12.94 6.35
N LYS A 32 -0.93 -13.77 7.33
CA LYS A 32 -2.29 -13.80 7.89
C LYS A 32 -2.66 -12.48 8.57
N GLU A 33 -1.80 -11.95 9.44
CA GLU A 33 -2.06 -10.70 10.13
C GLU A 33 -2.13 -9.51 9.15
N TYR A 34 -1.26 -9.49 8.14
CA TYR A 34 -1.27 -8.50 7.07
C TYR A 34 -2.59 -8.53 6.30
N ASP A 35 -3.07 -9.72 5.90
CA ASP A 35 -4.34 -9.88 5.21
C ASP A 35 -5.54 -9.49 6.09
N GLU A 36 -5.59 -9.94 7.34
CA GLU A 36 -6.68 -9.63 8.28
C GLU A 36 -6.76 -8.12 8.58
N ARG A 37 -5.64 -7.44 8.83
CA ARG A 37 -5.60 -6.02 9.11
C ARG A 37 -6.02 -5.21 7.87
N ALA A 38 -5.53 -5.57 6.71
CA ALA A 38 -5.96 -4.98 5.44
C ALA A 38 -7.45 -5.22 5.16
N ALA A 39 -8.00 -6.40 5.51
CA ALA A 39 -9.42 -6.68 5.32
C ALA A 39 -10.33 -5.86 6.26
N LYS A 40 -9.89 -5.55 7.48
CA LYS A 40 -10.61 -4.68 8.40
C LYS A 40 -10.60 -3.22 7.95
N LEU A 41 -9.46 -2.74 7.44
CA LEU A 41 -9.39 -1.42 6.79
C LEU A 41 -10.28 -1.35 5.55
N ALA A 42 -10.26 -2.40 4.73
CA ALA A 42 -11.10 -2.50 3.54
C ALA A 42 -12.59 -2.45 3.87
N PHE A 43 -13.01 -3.08 4.97
CA PHE A 43 -14.39 -2.97 5.46
C PHE A 43 -14.77 -1.52 5.78
N PHE A 44 -13.90 -0.80 6.48
CA PHE A 44 -14.12 0.63 6.77
C PHE A 44 -14.18 1.46 5.48
N LEU A 45 -13.29 1.19 4.52
CA LEU A 45 -13.30 1.89 3.24
C LEU A 45 -14.61 1.63 2.46
N ASP A 46 -15.10 0.40 2.46
CA ASP A 46 -16.37 0.01 1.84
C ASP A 46 -17.56 0.75 2.48
N GLU A 47 -17.60 0.86 3.83
CA GLU A 47 -18.59 1.68 4.55
C GLU A 47 -18.54 3.17 4.17
N LYS A 48 -17.38 3.67 3.76
CA LYS A 48 -17.22 5.04 3.23
C LYS A 48 -17.54 5.13 1.73
N SER A 49 -18.09 4.07 1.13
CA SER A 49 -18.37 3.98 -0.29
C SER A 49 -17.12 4.21 -1.15
N ILE A 50 -16.01 3.64 -0.73
CA ILE A 50 -14.79 3.50 -1.52
C ILE A 50 -14.88 2.17 -2.25
N SER A 51 -14.77 2.22 -3.55
CA SER A 51 -15.00 1.07 -4.42
C SER A 51 -14.13 1.15 -5.67
N ASN A 52 -14.52 0.45 -6.73
CA ASN A 52 -13.78 0.45 -7.98
C ASN A 52 -13.45 1.88 -8.45
N ASP A 53 -12.19 2.10 -8.76
CA ASP A 53 -11.61 3.37 -9.22
C ASP A 53 -11.58 4.53 -8.20
N SER A 54 -12.11 4.37 -6.97
CA SER A 54 -11.95 5.35 -5.89
C SER A 54 -10.47 5.50 -5.50
N LYS A 55 -9.98 6.73 -5.34
CA LYS A 55 -8.57 7.02 -5.05
C LYS A 55 -8.34 7.23 -3.56
N VAL A 56 -7.28 6.60 -3.06
CA VAL A 56 -6.89 6.63 -1.64
C VAL A 56 -5.45 7.12 -1.52
N GLY A 57 -5.27 8.31 -0.98
CA GLY A 57 -3.95 8.93 -0.78
C GLY A 57 -3.20 8.30 0.39
N LEU A 58 -1.94 7.93 0.16
CA LEU A 58 -1.03 7.36 1.16
C LEU A 58 0.07 8.38 1.49
N TYR A 59 -0.19 9.25 2.47
CA TYR A 59 0.72 10.29 2.95
C TYR A 59 1.47 9.80 4.20
N LEU A 60 2.27 8.75 4.01
CA LEU A 60 2.91 7.97 5.06
C LEU A 60 4.40 7.80 4.81
N HIS A 61 5.16 7.54 5.87
CA HIS A 61 6.52 7.01 5.79
C HIS A 61 6.50 5.51 5.44
N ASN A 62 7.69 4.93 5.21
CA ASN A 62 7.81 3.47 5.11
C ASN A 62 7.39 2.85 6.45
N SER A 63 6.33 2.07 6.42
CA SER A 63 5.82 1.36 7.61
C SER A 63 4.91 0.22 7.18
N ASN A 64 4.57 -0.66 8.12
CA ASN A 64 3.60 -1.73 7.88
C ASN A 64 2.25 -1.14 7.44
N GLU A 65 1.81 -0.05 8.05
CA GLU A 65 0.54 0.61 7.76
C GLU A 65 0.47 1.17 6.33
N TYR A 66 1.61 1.54 5.72
CA TYR A 66 1.64 1.95 4.31
C TYR A 66 1.18 0.80 3.41
N LEU A 67 1.75 -0.38 3.60
CA LEU A 67 1.44 -1.56 2.80
C LEU A 67 0.07 -2.15 3.16
N GLU A 68 -0.33 -2.12 4.43
CA GLU A 68 -1.67 -2.51 4.87
C GLU A 68 -2.76 -1.62 4.25
N ALA A 69 -2.57 -0.30 4.23
CA ALA A 69 -3.49 0.65 3.59
C ALA A 69 -3.56 0.47 2.07
N GLN A 70 -2.41 0.17 1.44
CA GLN A 70 -2.36 -0.16 0.02
C GLN A 70 -3.13 -1.45 -0.28
N PHE A 71 -2.91 -2.50 0.50
CA PHE A 71 -3.61 -3.78 0.35
C PHE A 71 -5.12 -3.62 0.57
N ALA A 72 -5.52 -2.88 1.62
CA ALA A 72 -6.93 -2.56 1.87
C ALA A 72 -7.59 -1.83 0.69
N THR A 73 -6.86 -0.89 0.09
CA THR A 73 -7.34 -0.16 -1.09
C THR A 73 -7.55 -1.10 -2.27
N PHE A 74 -6.62 -2.03 -2.52
CA PHE A 74 -6.80 -3.04 -3.55
C PHE A 74 -7.96 -3.99 -3.26
N LYS A 75 -8.20 -4.34 -1.98
CA LYS A 75 -9.33 -5.22 -1.60
C LYS A 75 -10.68 -4.64 -1.98
N VAL A 76 -10.85 -3.32 -1.96
CA VAL A 76 -12.08 -2.63 -2.40
C VAL A 76 -12.04 -2.24 -3.89
N GLU A 77 -11.03 -2.67 -4.66
CA GLU A 77 -10.79 -2.31 -6.07
C GLU A 77 -10.47 -0.82 -6.26
N GLY A 78 -10.10 -0.13 -5.18
CA GLY A 78 -9.64 1.25 -5.21
C GLY A 78 -8.22 1.40 -5.76
N VAL A 79 -7.81 2.64 -5.95
CA VAL A 79 -6.52 3.01 -6.52
C VAL A 79 -5.68 3.72 -5.45
N PRO A 80 -4.62 3.09 -4.93
CA PRO A 80 -3.73 3.75 -3.99
C PRO A 80 -2.90 4.82 -4.71
N ILE A 81 -2.86 6.02 -4.13
CA ILE A 81 -2.12 7.17 -4.64
C ILE A 81 -0.92 7.42 -3.72
N ASN A 82 0.27 7.27 -4.24
CA ASN A 82 1.49 7.61 -3.52
C ASN A 82 1.59 9.14 -3.32
N VAL A 83 1.67 9.58 -2.07
CA VAL A 83 1.83 10.99 -1.72
C VAL A 83 3.23 11.21 -1.17
N ASN A 84 3.97 12.13 -1.77
CA ASN A 84 5.31 12.45 -1.28
C ASN A 84 5.21 13.15 0.09
N TYR A 85 5.77 12.53 1.13
CA TYR A 85 5.73 13.07 2.50
C TYR A 85 6.50 14.39 2.67
N ARG A 86 7.31 14.80 1.67
CA ARG A 86 8.01 16.09 1.65
C ARG A 86 7.15 17.24 1.11
N TYR A 87 6.00 16.93 0.48
CA TYR A 87 5.13 17.96 -0.09
C TYR A 87 4.62 18.93 0.99
N VAL A 88 4.62 20.20 0.62
CA VAL A 88 4.01 21.28 1.40
C VAL A 88 2.53 21.40 1.03
N GLU A 89 1.81 22.29 1.70
CA GLU A 89 0.35 22.42 1.61
C GLU A 89 -0.17 22.56 0.17
N GLU A 90 0.46 23.38 -0.65
CA GLU A 90 0.02 23.65 -2.04
C GLU A 90 0.18 22.41 -2.93
N GLU A 91 1.29 21.69 -2.79
CA GLU A 91 1.56 20.47 -3.53
C GLU A 91 0.60 19.34 -3.13
N LEU A 92 0.27 19.26 -1.83
CA LEU A 92 -0.70 18.27 -1.31
C LEU A 92 -2.10 18.55 -1.85
N ILE A 93 -2.55 19.81 -1.80
CA ILE A 93 -3.86 20.21 -2.34
C ILE A 93 -3.92 19.84 -3.83
N TYR A 94 -2.90 20.20 -4.57
CA TYR A 94 -2.83 19.89 -6.00
C TYR A 94 -2.93 18.38 -6.25
N LEU A 95 -2.08 17.59 -5.60
CA LEU A 95 -2.03 16.15 -5.84
C LEU A 95 -3.35 15.46 -5.45
N LEU A 96 -3.88 15.76 -4.26
CA LEU A 96 -5.08 15.12 -3.74
C LEU A 96 -6.34 15.53 -4.52
N ASP A 97 -6.41 16.77 -5.01
CA ASP A 97 -7.51 17.21 -5.88
C ASP A 97 -7.38 16.66 -7.31
N ASN A 98 -6.18 16.71 -7.89
CA ASN A 98 -5.91 16.22 -9.24
C ASN A 98 -6.06 14.70 -9.38
N SER A 99 -5.79 13.95 -8.30
CA SER A 99 -6.01 12.51 -8.26
C SER A 99 -7.45 12.11 -7.99
N ASP A 100 -8.33 13.06 -7.69
CA ASP A 100 -9.68 12.79 -7.19
C ASP A 100 -9.67 11.90 -5.92
N SER A 101 -8.72 12.12 -5.02
CA SER A 101 -8.62 11.35 -3.78
C SER A 101 -9.86 11.53 -2.91
N GLU A 102 -10.37 10.41 -2.40
CA GLU A 102 -11.58 10.35 -1.57
C GLU A 102 -11.27 9.99 -0.10
N VAL A 103 -10.12 9.39 0.16
CA VAL A 103 -9.60 9.07 1.50
C VAL A 103 -8.13 9.41 1.55
N VAL A 104 -7.62 9.84 2.70
CA VAL A 104 -6.20 10.08 2.94
C VAL A 104 -5.77 9.38 4.22
N PHE A 105 -4.83 8.44 4.10
CA PHE A 105 -4.04 7.97 5.24
C PHE A 105 -2.88 8.93 5.44
N PHE A 106 -2.64 9.36 6.67
CA PHE A 106 -1.54 10.28 6.96
C PHE A 106 -0.84 9.95 8.27
N GLN A 107 0.47 10.20 8.32
CA GLN A 107 1.25 10.06 9.55
C GLN A 107 0.90 11.18 10.54
N SER A 108 0.74 10.87 11.82
CA SER A 108 0.40 11.85 12.87
C SER A 108 1.33 13.06 12.94
N SER A 109 2.60 12.90 12.55
CA SER A 109 3.56 14.02 12.44
C SER A 109 3.16 15.09 11.41
N TYR A 110 2.20 14.79 10.53
CA TYR A 110 1.67 15.72 9.52
C TYR A 110 0.29 16.29 9.88
N SER A 111 -0.21 16.04 11.09
CA SER A 111 -1.55 16.48 11.54
C SER A 111 -1.80 17.97 11.30
N GLU A 112 -0.86 18.84 11.67
CA GLU A 112 -0.98 20.28 11.46
C GLU A 112 -1.08 20.67 9.99
N ARG A 113 -0.38 19.95 9.10
CA ARG A 113 -0.45 20.17 7.66
C ARG A 113 -1.79 19.73 7.10
N ILE A 114 -2.26 18.56 7.49
CA ILE A 114 -3.59 18.05 7.11
C ILE A 114 -4.69 19.01 7.57
N LYS A 115 -4.63 19.51 8.81
CA LYS A 115 -5.60 20.47 9.36
C LYS A 115 -5.72 21.74 8.50
N LYS A 116 -4.59 22.26 8.01
CA LYS A 116 -4.56 23.47 7.17
C LYS A 116 -5.17 23.30 5.79
N ILE A 117 -5.17 22.08 5.25
CA ILE A 117 -5.60 21.82 3.86
C ILE A 117 -6.98 21.16 3.77
N ALA A 118 -7.48 20.57 4.85
CA ALA A 118 -8.69 19.74 4.83
C ALA A 118 -9.91 20.46 4.24
N ASP A 119 -10.13 21.72 4.59
CA ASP A 119 -11.28 22.51 4.09
C ASP A 119 -11.19 22.80 2.57
N LYS A 120 -9.99 22.63 1.97
CA LYS A 120 -9.75 22.81 0.55
C LYS A 120 -9.92 21.52 -0.27
N LEU A 121 -10.23 20.42 0.40
CA LEU A 121 -10.33 19.08 -0.18
C LEU A 121 -11.73 18.47 0.04
N PRO A 122 -12.78 19.05 -0.54
CA PRO A 122 -14.17 18.66 -0.25
C PRO A 122 -14.53 17.24 -0.73
N LYS A 123 -13.72 16.63 -1.60
CA LYS A 123 -13.91 15.25 -2.07
C LYS A 123 -13.51 14.21 -1.02
N ILE A 124 -12.68 14.59 -0.02
CA ILE A 124 -12.20 13.66 0.99
C ILE A 124 -13.31 13.27 1.96
N LYS A 125 -13.67 12.00 1.95
CA LYS A 125 -14.69 11.39 2.83
C LYS A 125 -14.15 11.01 4.20
N ALA A 126 -12.85 10.67 4.28
CA ALA A 126 -12.18 10.30 5.53
C ALA A 126 -10.69 10.65 5.51
N PHE A 127 -10.21 11.13 6.67
CA PHE A 127 -8.81 11.24 7.01
C PHE A 127 -8.48 10.15 8.03
N ILE A 128 -7.46 9.34 7.79
CA ILE A 128 -7.09 8.22 8.67
C ILE A 128 -5.69 8.48 9.21
N GLN A 129 -5.62 8.76 10.51
CA GLN A 129 -4.38 9.08 11.21
C GLN A 129 -3.65 7.81 11.64
N VAL A 130 -2.41 7.69 11.22
CA VAL A 130 -1.48 6.63 11.62
C VAL A 130 -0.54 7.15 12.69
N GLY A 131 -0.48 6.44 13.83
CA GLY A 131 0.35 6.83 14.98
C GLY A 131 -0.19 8.02 15.76
N GLY A 132 0.57 8.39 16.81
CA GLY A 132 0.14 9.41 17.78
C GLY A 132 -0.88 8.89 18.77
N THR A 133 -1.06 9.62 19.89
CA THR A 133 -2.01 9.29 20.95
C THR A 133 -3.33 10.05 20.83
N ASP A 134 -3.25 11.25 20.28
CA ASP A 134 -4.38 12.16 20.17
C ASP A 134 -4.88 12.23 18.73
N LEU A 135 -6.17 11.97 18.54
CA LEU A 135 -6.81 12.14 17.26
C LEU A 135 -6.82 13.62 16.87
N LEU A 136 -6.46 13.90 15.62
CA LEU A 136 -6.57 15.24 15.06
C LEU A 136 -8.02 15.73 15.14
N ASP A 137 -8.22 16.90 15.77
CA ASP A 137 -9.52 17.57 15.83
C ASP A 137 -9.88 18.09 14.42
N LEU A 138 -10.46 17.19 13.65
CA LEU A 138 -10.92 17.41 12.28
C LEU A 138 -12.13 16.52 12.01
N LYS A 139 -13.13 17.10 11.36
CA LYS A 139 -14.30 16.33 10.91
C LYS A 139 -13.88 15.16 10.00
N ASN A 140 -14.50 14.01 10.19
CA ASN A 140 -14.20 12.79 9.44
C ASN A 140 -12.74 12.30 9.58
N CYS A 141 -12.09 12.57 10.71
CA CYS A 141 -10.81 11.98 11.07
C CYS A 141 -11.00 10.74 11.96
N TYR A 142 -10.19 9.71 11.73
CA TYR A 142 -10.31 8.42 12.40
C TYR A 142 -8.90 7.92 12.76
N MET A 143 -8.78 7.26 13.92
CA MET A 143 -7.54 6.58 14.31
C MET A 143 -7.41 5.24 13.58
N TYR A 144 -6.28 4.99 12.99
CA TYR A 144 -5.97 3.77 12.24
C TYR A 144 -6.21 2.50 13.07
N GLU A 145 -5.62 2.40 14.26
CA GLU A 145 -5.75 1.22 15.12
C GLU A 145 -7.17 1.05 15.70
N GLU A 146 -7.93 2.13 15.85
CA GLU A 146 -9.34 2.00 16.21
C GLU A 146 -10.18 1.38 15.09
N ILE A 147 -9.88 1.73 13.83
CA ILE A 147 -10.53 1.09 12.69
C ILE A 147 -10.25 -0.40 12.71
N ILE A 148 -8.98 -0.80 12.87
CA ILE A 148 -8.56 -2.22 12.94
C ILE A 148 -9.27 -2.96 14.09
N SER A 149 -9.38 -2.33 15.26
CA SER A 149 -9.96 -2.98 16.45
C SER A 149 -11.47 -3.12 16.40
N LYS A 150 -12.18 -2.21 15.73
CA LYS A 150 -13.65 -2.10 15.77
C LYS A 150 -14.36 -2.76 14.60
N ASN A 151 -13.66 -2.98 13.47
CA ASN A 151 -14.29 -3.46 12.25
C ASN A 151 -14.07 -4.97 12.02
N PRO A 152 -15.05 -5.66 11.43
CA PRO A 152 -14.85 -7.02 10.92
C PRO A 152 -14.01 -6.98 9.64
N SER A 153 -13.55 -8.14 9.22
CA SER A 153 -12.87 -8.29 7.93
C SER A 153 -13.86 -8.24 6.76
N LEU A 154 -13.53 -7.47 5.73
CA LEU A 154 -14.27 -7.49 4.47
C LEU A 154 -14.17 -8.87 3.83
N LYS A 155 -15.27 -9.39 3.35
CA LYS A 155 -15.28 -10.67 2.61
C LYS A 155 -14.53 -10.52 1.29
N ARG A 156 -13.76 -11.53 0.95
CA ARG A 156 -13.08 -11.60 -0.35
C ARG A 156 -14.08 -11.68 -1.48
N LYS A 157 -13.73 -11.09 -2.61
CA LYS A 157 -14.52 -11.08 -3.84
C LYS A 157 -13.63 -11.29 -5.06
N THR A 158 -14.22 -11.66 -6.19
CA THR A 158 -13.54 -11.66 -7.49
C THR A 158 -13.30 -10.22 -7.92
N ARG A 159 -12.12 -9.94 -8.47
CA ARG A 159 -11.69 -8.60 -8.91
C ARG A 159 -11.20 -8.65 -10.35
N SER A 160 -11.29 -7.55 -11.06
CA SER A 160 -10.83 -7.46 -12.45
C SER A 160 -9.34 -7.13 -12.54
N GLU A 161 -8.61 -7.81 -13.40
CA GLU A 161 -7.23 -7.48 -13.75
C GLU A 161 -7.12 -6.13 -14.50
N ASP A 162 -8.24 -5.62 -15.01
CA ASP A 162 -8.34 -4.30 -15.63
C ASP A 162 -8.44 -3.15 -14.60
N ASN A 163 -8.58 -3.44 -13.29
CA ASN A 163 -8.51 -2.42 -12.25
C ASN A 163 -7.21 -1.62 -12.35
N ILE A 164 -7.26 -0.36 -11.96
CA ILE A 164 -6.15 0.56 -12.15
C ILE A 164 -5.18 0.51 -10.96
N TYR A 165 -3.89 0.50 -11.28
CA TYR A 165 -2.79 0.93 -10.42
C TYR A 165 -2.29 2.28 -10.90
N MET A 166 -2.05 3.24 -9.99
CA MET A 166 -1.57 4.56 -10.36
C MET A 166 -0.33 4.93 -9.55
N LEU A 167 0.64 5.56 -10.22
CA LEU A 167 1.79 6.16 -9.56
C LEU A 167 1.95 7.62 -10.01
N TYR A 168 1.96 8.53 -9.05
CA TYR A 168 2.33 9.91 -9.29
C TYR A 168 3.86 10.05 -9.36
N THR A 169 4.33 10.63 -10.45
CA THR A 169 5.77 10.87 -10.66
C THR A 169 6.06 12.36 -10.68
N GLY A 170 7.17 12.78 -10.06
CA GLY A 170 7.67 14.14 -10.18
C GLY A 170 8.05 14.42 -11.64
N GLY A 171 7.35 15.37 -12.27
CA GLY A 171 7.71 15.82 -13.63
C GLY A 171 8.98 16.67 -13.57
N THR A 172 9.89 16.50 -14.51
CA THR A 172 11.10 17.35 -14.66
C THR A 172 10.76 18.80 -15.04
N THR A 173 9.52 19.08 -15.39
CA THR A 173 9.08 20.37 -15.99
C THR A 173 7.78 20.91 -15.40
N GLY A 174 7.29 20.42 -14.26
CA GLY A 174 6.01 20.89 -13.72
C GLY A 174 5.44 20.04 -12.60
N MET A 175 4.14 20.22 -12.34
CA MET A 175 3.41 19.50 -11.30
C MET A 175 3.38 17.98 -11.55
N PRO A 176 3.33 17.15 -10.49
CA PRO A 176 3.29 15.70 -10.61
C PRO A 176 2.12 15.20 -11.46
N LYS A 177 2.34 14.12 -12.19
CA LYS A 177 1.32 13.48 -13.03
C LYS A 177 1.14 12.01 -12.62
N GLY A 178 -0.11 11.56 -12.56
CA GLY A 178 -0.47 10.16 -12.32
C GLY A 178 -0.31 9.32 -13.58
N VAL A 179 0.57 8.32 -13.53
CA VAL A 179 0.69 7.32 -14.60
C VAL A 179 -0.16 6.12 -14.21
N MET A 180 -1.07 5.73 -15.11
CA MET A 180 -2.05 4.67 -14.88
C MET A 180 -1.64 3.38 -15.60
N TYR A 181 -1.81 2.26 -14.92
CA TYR A 181 -1.56 0.93 -15.44
C TYR A 181 -2.76 0.03 -15.12
N LYS A 182 -3.14 -0.87 -16.03
CA LYS A 182 -4.02 -1.99 -15.68
C LYS A 182 -3.24 -2.96 -14.79
N GLN A 183 -3.82 -3.40 -13.68
CA GLN A 183 -3.10 -4.22 -12.68
C GLN A 183 -2.52 -5.50 -13.29
N GLY A 184 -3.29 -6.25 -14.09
CA GLY A 184 -2.79 -7.47 -14.73
C GLY A 184 -1.58 -7.23 -15.63
N ALA A 185 -1.63 -6.22 -16.50
CA ALA A 185 -0.51 -5.88 -17.37
C ALA A 185 0.71 -5.40 -16.57
N PHE A 186 0.48 -4.64 -15.50
CA PHE A 186 1.53 -4.15 -14.63
C PHE A 186 2.19 -5.29 -13.84
N MET A 187 1.41 -6.20 -13.26
CA MET A 187 1.92 -7.38 -12.57
C MET A 187 2.76 -8.26 -13.48
N ASN A 188 2.32 -8.50 -14.72
CA ASN A 188 3.10 -9.24 -15.71
C ASN A 188 4.44 -8.56 -16.01
N SER A 189 4.50 -7.22 -15.97
CA SER A 189 5.76 -6.48 -16.14
C SER A 189 6.69 -6.64 -14.93
N LEU A 190 6.13 -6.62 -13.71
CA LEU A 190 6.90 -6.87 -12.48
C LEU A 190 7.43 -8.30 -12.41
N LEU A 191 6.63 -9.29 -12.80
CA LEU A 191 7.07 -10.70 -12.88
C LEU A 191 8.23 -10.88 -13.85
N LYS A 192 8.18 -10.24 -15.02
CA LYS A 192 9.34 -10.25 -15.96
C LYS A 192 10.59 -9.61 -15.34
N THR A 193 10.41 -8.59 -14.51
CA THR A 193 11.53 -8.00 -13.77
C THR A 193 12.06 -8.97 -12.71
N ALA A 194 11.19 -9.66 -11.99
CA ALA A 194 11.57 -10.70 -11.05
C ALA A 194 12.38 -11.80 -11.73
N PHE A 195 11.92 -12.30 -12.90
CA PHE A 195 12.66 -13.28 -13.69
C PHE A 195 14.06 -12.77 -14.08
N ALA A 196 14.15 -11.52 -14.52
CA ALA A 196 15.46 -10.91 -14.85
C ALA A 196 16.39 -10.80 -13.63
N MET A 197 15.83 -10.79 -12.40
CA MET A 197 16.56 -10.83 -11.14
C MET A 197 16.91 -12.26 -10.70
N GLY A 198 16.55 -13.29 -11.48
CA GLY A 198 16.85 -14.69 -11.21
C GLY A 198 15.77 -15.47 -10.45
N PHE A 199 14.57 -14.88 -10.32
CA PHE A 199 13.41 -15.56 -9.74
C PHE A 199 12.67 -16.37 -10.82
N ASP A 200 12.08 -17.50 -10.46
CA ASP A 200 11.14 -18.22 -11.31
C ASP A 200 9.86 -17.37 -11.45
N VAL A 201 9.37 -17.23 -12.69
CA VAL A 201 8.20 -16.41 -12.98
C VAL A 201 6.97 -17.30 -13.06
N PRO A 202 6.00 -17.13 -12.15
CA PRO A 202 4.75 -17.86 -12.25
C PRO A 202 3.93 -17.36 -13.46
N GLU A 203 3.32 -18.29 -14.17
CA GLU A 203 2.43 -17.98 -15.30
C GLU A 203 1.01 -17.63 -14.83
N SER A 204 0.67 -18.06 -13.62
CA SER A 204 -0.64 -17.82 -12.99
C SER A 204 -0.51 -17.63 -11.49
N HIS A 205 -1.58 -17.15 -10.84
CA HIS A 205 -1.60 -17.09 -9.37
C HIS A 205 -1.55 -18.46 -8.70
N LEU A 206 -1.97 -19.55 -9.39
CA LEU A 206 -1.83 -20.92 -8.88
C LEU A 206 -0.35 -21.28 -8.78
N ASP A 207 0.44 -20.90 -9.78
CA ASP A 207 1.90 -21.13 -9.78
C ASP A 207 2.57 -20.33 -8.65
N ILE A 208 2.06 -19.12 -8.35
CA ILE A 208 2.53 -18.36 -7.18
C ILE A 208 2.31 -19.14 -5.89
N SER A 209 1.14 -19.75 -5.71
CA SER A 209 0.83 -20.54 -4.52
C SER A 209 1.73 -21.76 -4.36
N GLU A 210 2.02 -22.46 -5.44
CA GLU A 210 2.94 -23.59 -5.45
C GLU A 210 4.36 -23.13 -5.11
N THR A 211 4.83 -22.06 -5.77
CA THR A 211 6.17 -21.49 -5.54
C THR A 211 6.37 -21.08 -4.09
N VAL A 212 5.44 -20.31 -3.50
CA VAL A 212 5.61 -19.84 -2.12
C VAL A 212 5.52 -20.99 -1.11
N SER A 213 4.67 -22.00 -1.38
CA SER A 213 4.55 -23.18 -0.53
C SER A 213 5.85 -24.00 -0.55
N GLU A 214 6.46 -24.18 -1.73
CA GLU A 214 7.74 -24.88 -1.86
C GLU A 214 8.89 -24.13 -1.18
N LEU A 215 8.98 -22.82 -1.36
CA LEU A 215 10.00 -21.98 -0.74
C LEU A 215 9.89 -22.01 0.78
N SER A 216 8.68 -21.91 1.33
CA SER A 216 8.44 -22.02 2.76
C SER A 216 8.82 -23.40 3.29
N ALA A 217 8.37 -24.49 2.65
CA ALA A 217 8.69 -25.87 3.05
C ALA A 217 10.19 -26.17 3.05
N LYS A 218 10.95 -25.52 2.16
CA LYS A 218 12.41 -25.63 2.06
C LYS A 218 13.15 -24.64 2.98
N ASN A 219 12.44 -23.78 3.71
CA ASN A 219 13.00 -22.66 4.50
C ASN A 219 13.88 -21.74 3.64
N MET A 220 13.41 -21.41 2.44
CA MET A 220 14.11 -20.60 1.43
C MET A 220 13.43 -19.26 1.16
N LEU A 221 12.42 -18.87 1.95
CA LEU A 221 11.84 -17.53 1.86
C LEU A 221 12.89 -16.49 2.22
N SER A 222 13.12 -15.56 1.30
CA SER A 222 14.11 -14.49 1.47
C SER A 222 13.54 -13.29 2.22
N LYS A 223 14.42 -12.35 2.58
CA LYS A 223 14.06 -11.06 3.16
C LYS A 223 14.63 -9.97 2.29
N THR A 224 13.78 -9.03 1.87
CA THR A 224 14.23 -7.86 1.11
C THR A 224 14.25 -6.60 1.97
N ILE A 225 15.25 -5.75 1.78
CA ILE A 225 15.34 -4.44 2.43
C ILE A 225 14.77 -3.38 1.51
N VAL A 226 13.66 -2.75 1.91
CA VAL A 226 13.08 -1.62 1.18
C VAL A 226 13.84 -0.34 1.53
N ALA A 227 15.01 -0.16 0.92
CA ALA A 227 15.91 0.96 1.20
C ALA A 227 15.45 2.31 0.62
N CYS A 228 14.54 2.30 -0.34
CA CYS A 228 13.97 3.52 -0.93
C CYS A 228 12.58 3.81 -0.35
N PRO A 229 12.13 5.08 -0.33
CA PRO A 229 10.78 5.39 0.10
C PRO A 229 9.72 4.68 -0.76
N LEU A 230 8.71 4.07 -0.09
CA LEU A 230 7.58 3.40 -0.74
C LEU A 230 6.74 4.32 -1.62
N MET A 231 6.79 5.63 -1.37
CA MET A 231 6.14 6.61 -2.23
C MET A 231 6.77 6.73 -3.64
N HIS A 232 7.92 6.12 -3.87
CA HIS A 232 8.60 6.08 -5.17
C HIS A 232 8.53 4.70 -5.79
N GLY A 233 8.44 4.65 -7.14
CA GLY A 233 8.39 3.39 -7.87
C GLY A 233 9.54 2.44 -7.54
N THR A 234 10.76 2.95 -7.34
CA THR A 234 11.92 2.11 -6.95
C THR A 234 11.66 1.40 -5.62
N GLY A 235 11.19 2.11 -4.59
CA GLY A 235 10.87 1.49 -3.28
C GLY A 235 9.69 0.55 -3.37
N MET A 236 8.62 0.98 -4.01
CA MET A 236 7.39 0.20 -4.09
C MET A 236 7.55 -0.99 -5.04
N TRP A 237 7.96 -0.78 -6.29
CA TRP A 237 7.95 -1.83 -7.31
C TRP A 237 9.08 -2.83 -7.12
N LEU A 238 10.32 -2.32 -7.01
CA LEU A 238 11.52 -3.17 -6.92
C LEU A 238 11.85 -3.56 -5.48
N GLY A 239 11.50 -2.73 -4.51
CA GLY A 239 11.77 -3.02 -3.09
C GLY A 239 10.70 -3.86 -2.40
N ALA A 240 9.42 -3.77 -2.81
CA ALA A 240 8.34 -4.50 -2.16
C ALA A 240 7.59 -5.43 -3.12
N LEU A 241 6.93 -4.90 -4.17
CA LEU A 241 5.98 -5.69 -4.95
C LEU A 241 6.58 -6.89 -5.68
N VAL A 242 7.79 -6.76 -6.25
CA VAL A 242 8.47 -7.87 -6.95
C VAL A 242 8.72 -9.02 -5.99
N HIS A 243 9.12 -8.74 -4.77
CA HIS A 243 9.48 -9.72 -3.75
C HIS A 243 8.24 -10.43 -3.17
N PHE A 244 7.11 -9.76 -3.08
CA PHE A 244 5.87 -10.37 -2.59
C PHE A 244 5.40 -11.55 -3.46
N PHE A 245 5.68 -11.56 -4.76
CA PHE A 245 5.35 -12.72 -5.61
C PHE A 245 6.08 -14.01 -5.23
N GLN A 246 7.15 -13.91 -4.44
CA GLN A 246 7.90 -15.05 -3.90
C GLN A 246 7.55 -15.34 -2.43
N GLY A 247 6.56 -14.65 -1.87
CA GLY A 247 6.24 -14.73 -0.45
C GLY A 247 7.31 -14.13 0.46
N GLU A 248 8.22 -13.33 -0.09
CA GLU A 248 9.35 -12.74 0.64
C GLU A 248 8.90 -11.68 1.63
N VAL A 249 9.70 -11.52 2.67
CA VAL A 249 9.47 -10.55 3.75
C VAL A 249 10.00 -9.18 3.36
N ALA A 250 9.17 -8.14 3.42
CA ALA A 250 9.61 -6.76 3.28
C ALA A 250 10.10 -6.19 4.61
N LEU A 251 11.40 -5.90 4.70
CA LEU A 251 12.00 -5.18 5.81
C LEU A 251 11.87 -3.67 5.57
N LEU A 252 11.09 -3.00 6.41
CA LEU A 252 10.80 -1.58 6.34
C LEU A 252 11.52 -0.85 7.47
N PHE A 253 12.01 0.35 7.21
CA PHE A 253 12.61 1.20 8.23
C PHE A 253 11.91 2.55 8.25
N LEU A 254 11.34 2.91 9.40
CA LEU A 254 10.68 4.20 9.62
C LEU A 254 11.64 5.38 9.42
N ASN A 255 12.92 5.18 9.76
CA ASN A 255 13.92 6.26 9.72
C ASN A 255 15.32 5.70 9.46
N LEU A 256 15.68 5.61 8.19
CA LEU A 256 17.08 5.28 7.85
C LEU A 256 18.05 6.42 8.15
N GLY A 257 17.78 7.41 8.99
CA GLY A 257 18.74 8.46 9.38
C GLY A 257 19.43 9.21 8.21
N LEU A 258 19.28 8.71 7.00
CA LEU A 258 19.93 9.20 5.78
C LEU A 258 19.27 10.44 5.18
N THR A 259 18.16 10.90 5.77
CA THR A 259 17.41 12.04 5.22
C THR A 259 17.85 13.40 5.76
N GLN A 260 18.84 13.46 6.67
CA GLN A 260 19.29 14.74 7.23
C GLN A 260 20.64 15.26 6.67
N SER A 261 21.31 14.56 5.75
CA SER A 261 22.65 14.96 5.31
C SER A 261 22.87 15.11 3.80
N PHE A 262 21.83 15.30 3.00
CA PHE A 262 21.98 15.61 1.58
C PHE A 262 21.21 16.88 1.21
N TYR A 263 21.61 18.01 1.82
CA TYR A 263 21.46 19.36 1.28
C TYR A 263 22.58 20.25 1.80
#